data_0519ddd4004b3d2906554ef9f98e8722
#
_entry.id   0519ddd4004b3d2906554ef9f98e8722
#
_cell.length_a   1.000
_cell.length_b   1.000
_cell.length_c   1.000
_cell.angle_alpha   90.00
_cell.angle_beta   90.00
_cell.angle_gamma   90.00
#
_symmetry.space_group_name_H-M   'P 1'
#
loop_
_entity.id
_entity.type
_entity.pdbx_description
1 polymer ?
#
loop_
_entity_poly.entity_id
_entity_poly.type
_entity_poly.pdbx_seq_one_letter_code
_entity_poly.pdbx_strand_id
1 'polypeptide(L)'
;GQPTILENIKEQYLLPPLHAGWTVRRKSTHFKAYDDVAKKFSKTLGTDPWLINPYHAHASNINFNERTGEDELAHTVEVTLKKITKKYKEYGITDKPFLIVKADAGTYGMGIMTVHSPDDVKDLNRKQRNKMAVVKDGLEVHDVLIQEGVPTIEKLHDSTAEPVVYMIDRYVVGGFYRINGERGVDENLNSAGMHFETMPFIKESERRADDLGLLHNRFYPYGVVGRLAMLAASLELEKTDPNPENQIG
;
A
#
# COMPACT_ATOMS: atom_id res chain seq x y z
N GLY A 1 17.33 10.92 5.27
CA GLY A 1 18.39 10.02 5.74
C GLY A 1 18.05 9.41 7.08
N GLN A 2 18.75 8.36 7.42
CA GLN A 2 18.65 7.75 8.74
C GLN A 2 19.24 8.73 9.77
N PRO A 3 18.53 9.08 10.84
CA PRO A 3 19.05 10.04 11.81
C PRO A 3 20.12 9.38 12.68
N THR A 4 21.39 9.61 12.33
CA THR A 4 22.56 9.01 13.00
C THR A 4 22.64 9.34 14.49
N ILE A 5 22.06 10.46 14.91
CA ILE A 5 21.99 10.85 16.33
C ILE A 5 21.23 9.82 17.19
N LEU A 6 20.32 9.05 16.57
CA LEU A 6 19.53 8.05 17.29
C LEU A 6 20.26 6.70 17.44
N GLU A 7 21.34 6.46 16.70
CA GLU A 7 22.05 5.17 16.69
C GLU A 7 22.68 4.81 18.05
N ASN A 8 22.97 5.82 18.86
CA ASN A 8 23.59 5.64 20.18
C ASN A 8 22.60 5.67 21.35
N ILE A 9 21.30 5.81 21.08
CA ILE A 9 20.27 5.80 22.12
C ILE A 9 19.97 4.34 22.50
N LYS A 10 20.35 3.96 23.72
CA LYS A 10 20.15 2.62 24.26
C LYS A 10 19.20 2.58 25.45
N GLU A 11 19.01 3.70 26.12
CA GLU A 11 18.20 3.84 27.33
C GLU A 11 16.72 4.09 27.04
N GLN A 12 16.39 4.32 25.76
CA GLN A 12 15.02 4.64 25.34
C GLN A 12 14.59 3.75 24.19
N TYR A 13 13.38 3.21 24.30
CA TYR A 13 12.76 2.47 23.21
C TYR A 13 12.36 3.42 22.08
N LEU A 14 12.78 3.09 20.85
CA LEU A 14 12.45 3.84 19.64
C LEU A 14 11.35 3.11 18.88
N LEU A 15 10.28 3.83 18.52
CA LEU A 15 9.17 3.30 17.74
C LEU A 15 8.87 4.22 16.54
N PRO A 16 9.03 3.78 15.29
CA PRO A 16 9.61 2.48 14.91
C PRO A 16 11.11 2.37 15.26
N PRO A 17 11.62 1.14 15.39
CA PRO A 17 13.05 0.94 15.55
C PRO A 17 13.82 1.41 14.31
N LEU A 18 15.11 1.72 14.44
CA LEU A 18 15.90 2.34 13.36
C LEU A 18 15.90 1.51 12.08
N HIS A 19 15.95 0.17 12.18
CA HIS A 19 15.94 -0.73 11.03
C HIS A 19 14.61 -0.74 10.26
N ALA A 20 13.55 -0.24 10.86
CA ALA A 20 12.21 -0.14 10.27
C ALA A 20 11.74 1.30 10.07
N GLY A 21 12.65 2.26 10.20
CA GLY A 21 12.38 3.66 9.87
C GLY A 21 12.02 3.82 8.39
N TRP A 22 11.22 4.81 8.08
CA TRP A 22 10.66 5.06 6.74
C TRP A 22 11.69 5.19 5.60
N THR A 23 12.93 5.54 5.90
CA THR A 23 14.02 5.67 4.91
C THR A 23 14.66 4.33 4.57
N VAL A 24 14.56 3.35 5.46
CA VAL A 24 15.18 2.03 5.33
C VAL A 24 14.14 0.98 4.94
N ARG A 25 12.94 1.11 5.50
CA ARG A 25 11.84 0.17 5.29
C ARG A 25 11.47 0.02 3.83
N ARG A 26 11.28 -1.22 3.39
CA ARG A 26 10.85 -1.58 2.04
C ARG A 26 9.37 -1.96 2.02
N LYS A 27 8.62 -1.39 1.07
CA LYS A 27 7.20 -1.71 0.89
C LYS A 27 7.00 -3.17 0.52
N SER A 28 7.88 -3.72 -0.34
CA SER A 28 7.86 -5.12 -0.76
C SER A 28 7.96 -6.09 0.41
N THR A 29 8.77 -5.78 1.43
CA THR A 29 8.87 -6.60 2.66
C THR A 29 7.56 -6.65 3.41
N HIS A 30 6.90 -5.48 3.58
CA HIS A 30 5.59 -5.41 4.21
C HIS A 30 4.52 -6.17 3.42
N PHE A 31 4.46 -5.98 2.10
CA PHE A 31 3.49 -6.66 1.26
C PHE A 31 3.64 -8.18 1.31
N LYS A 32 4.89 -8.67 1.37
CA LYS A 32 5.16 -10.10 1.55
C LYS A 32 4.66 -10.63 2.90
N ALA A 33 4.90 -9.89 3.99
CA ALA A 33 4.39 -10.25 5.31
C ALA A 33 2.86 -10.21 5.34
N TYR A 34 2.24 -9.20 4.71
CA TYR A 34 0.79 -9.09 4.60
C TYR A 34 0.18 -10.23 3.77
N ASP A 35 0.82 -10.65 2.69
CA ASP A 35 0.38 -11.79 1.87
C ASP A 35 0.28 -13.08 2.71
N ASP A 36 1.27 -13.35 3.55
CA ASP A 36 1.28 -14.50 4.45
C ASP A 36 0.14 -14.43 5.47
N VAL A 37 -0.09 -13.26 6.07
CA VAL A 37 -1.18 -13.03 7.04
C VAL A 37 -2.55 -13.16 6.37
N ALA A 38 -2.75 -12.51 5.23
CA ALA A 38 -4.00 -12.52 4.50
C ALA A 38 -4.38 -13.94 4.03
N LYS A 39 -3.43 -14.72 3.56
CA LYS A 39 -3.64 -16.14 3.17
C LYS A 39 -4.06 -17.00 4.34
N LYS A 40 -3.40 -16.86 5.50
CA LYS A 40 -3.77 -17.58 6.72
C LYS A 40 -5.17 -17.21 7.20
N PHE A 41 -5.48 -15.92 7.24
CA PHE A 41 -6.78 -15.41 7.64
C PHE A 41 -7.90 -15.91 6.72
N SER A 42 -7.72 -15.76 5.40
CA SER A 42 -8.69 -16.19 4.41
C SER A 42 -8.93 -17.71 4.43
N LYS A 43 -7.88 -18.51 4.67
CA LYS A 43 -8.01 -19.96 4.86
C LYS A 43 -8.92 -20.30 6.04
N THR A 44 -8.80 -19.55 7.14
CA THR A 44 -9.64 -19.76 8.34
C THR A 44 -11.11 -19.43 8.06
N LEU A 45 -11.37 -18.42 7.23
CA LEU A 45 -12.73 -18.01 6.87
C LEU A 45 -13.32 -18.77 5.67
N GLY A 46 -12.52 -19.55 4.95
CA GLY A 46 -12.94 -20.19 3.70
C GLY A 46 -13.18 -19.20 2.57
N THR A 47 -12.47 -18.07 2.54
CA THR A 47 -12.61 -16.99 1.54
C THR A 47 -11.39 -16.90 0.63
N ASP A 48 -11.56 -16.25 -0.53
CA ASP A 48 -10.43 -15.95 -1.40
C ASP A 48 -9.56 -14.84 -0.79
N PRO A 49 -8.25 -15.06 -0.58
CA PRO A 49 -7.36 -14.04 -0.04
C PRO A 49 -7.28 -12.78 -0.91
N TRP A 50 -7.54 -12.88 -2.23
CA TRP A 50 -7.53 -11.72 -3.11
C TRP A 50 -8.53 -10.63 -2.70
N LEU A 51 -9.64 -10.97 -2.05
CA LEU A 51 -10.64 -10.00 -1.57
C LEU A 51 -10.08 -8.99 -0.56
N ILE A 52 -8.98 -9.31 0.12
CA ILE A 52 -8.35 -8.45 1.12
C ILE A 52 -6.86 -8.22 0.85
N ASN A 53 -6.30 -8.86 -0.17
CA ASN A 53 -4.89 -8.82 -0.50
C ASN A 53 -4.71 -8.67 -2.02
N PRO A 54 -4.69 -7.45 -2.53
CA PRO A 54 -4.44 -7.17 -3.94
C PRO A 54 -3.10 -7.75 -4.41
N TYR A 55 -3.02 -8.15 -5.67
CA TYR A 55 -1.78 -8.67 -6.24
C TYR A 55 -0.66 -7.63 -6.21
N HIS A 56 0.53 -8.12 -5.94
CA HIS A 56 1.73 -7.31 -6.01
C HIS A 56 2.90 -8.11 -6.58
N ALA A 57 3.89 -7.40 -7.09
CA ALA A 57 5.15 -7.92 -7.55
C ALA A 57 6.27 -6.91 -7.22
N HIS A 58 7.51 -7.35 -7.30
CA HIS A 58 8.68 -6.53 -7.07
C HIS A 58 9.63 -6.66 -8.25
N ALA A 59 10.26 -5.56 -8.67
CA ALA A 59 11.30 -5.56 -9.66
C ALA A 59 12.51 -4.76 -9.15
N SER A 60 13.70 -5.29 -9.38
CA SER A 60 14.98 -4.74 -8.93
C SER A 60 15.85 -4.34 -10.12
N ASN A 61 16.96 -3.64 -9.84
CA ASN A 61 17.92 -3.20 -10.85
C ASN A 61 17.29 -2.28 -11.92
N ILE A 62 16.35 -1.45 -11.51
CA ILE A 62 15.69 -0.49 -12.39
C ILE A 62 16.48 0.82 -12.39
N ASN A 63 16.77 1.33 -13.57
CA ASN A 63 17.23 2.70 -13.75
C ASN A 63 16.40 3.39 -14.82
N PHE A 64 15.45 4.22 -14.40
CA PHE A 64 14.55 4.91 -15.31
C PHE A 64 15.25 5.89 -16.25
N ASN A 65 16.37 6.51 -15.82
CA ASN A 65 17.10 7.45 -16.66
C ASN A 65 17.88 6.75 -17.76
N GLU A 66 18.53 5.65 -17.45
CA GLU A 66 19.31 4.81 -18.36
C GLU A 66 18.48 3.75 -19.07
N ARG A 67 17.19 3.61 -18.70
CA ARG A 67 16.26 2.61 -19.20
C ARG A 67 16.69 1.16 -18.93
N THR A 68 17.51 0.95 -17.89
CA THR A 68 17.92 -0.38 -17.47
C THR A 68 16.77 -1.06 -16.71
N GLY A 69 16.54 -2.35 -16.98
CA GLY A 69 15.49 -3.16 -16.34
C GLY A 69 14.07 -2.89 -16.87
N GLU A 70 13.91 -2.02 -17.88
CA GLU A 70 12.61 -1.61 -18.42
C GLU A 70 11.82 -2.79 -19.02
N ASP A 71 12.49 -3.70 -19.72
CA ASP A 71 11.84 -4.88 -20.32
C ASP A 71 11.36 -5.86 -19.25
N GLU A 72 12.14 -6.09 -18.17
CA GLU A 72 11.75 -6.95 -17.06
C GLU A 72 10.57 -6.33 -16.29
N LEU A 73 10.59 -5.02 -16.07
CA LEU A 73 9.49 -4.28 -15.45
C LEU A 73 8.22 -4.40 -16.30
N ALA A 74 8.30 -4.18 -17.61
CA ALA A 74 7.18 -4.31 -18.54
C ALA A 74 6.62 -5.75 -18.56
N HIS A 75 7.49 -6.76 -18.56
CA HIS A 75 7.06 -8.15 -18.45
C HIS A 75 6.33 -8.43 -17.13
N THR A 76 6.85 -7.93 -16.02
CA THR A 76 6.22 -8.09 -14.69
C THR A 76 4.85 -7.41 -14.64
N VAL A 77 4.72 -6.23 -15.24
CA VAL A 77 3.44 -5.52 -15.43
C VAL A 77 2.46 -6.40 -16.22
N GLU A 78 2.87 -6.95 -17.36
CA GLU A 78 2.03 -7.80 -18.20
C GLU A 78 1.52 -9.03 -17.43
N VAL A 79 2.41 -9.74 -16.74
CA VAL A 79 2.07 -10.95 -15.97
C VAL A 79 1.08 -10.61 -14.85
N THR A 80 1.28 -9.47 -14.16
CA THR A 80 0.43 -9.06 -13.06
C THR A 80 -0.95 -8.62 -13.56
N LEU A 81 -1.03 -7.84 -14.64
CA LEU A 81 -2.31 -7.47 -15.28
C LEU A 81 -3.10 -8.70 -15.74
N LYS A 82 -2.44 -9.71 -16.30
CA LYS A 82 -3.09 -10.98 -16.68
C LYS A 82 -3.71 -11.70 -15.49
N LYS A 83 -3.02 -11.71 -14.33
CA LYS A 83 -3.55 -12.31 -13.09
C LYS A 83 -4.79 -11.57 -12.60
N ILE A 84 -4.75 -10.23 -12.59
CA ILE A 84 -5.88 -9.39 -12.18
C ILE A 84 -7.06 -9.58 -13.13
N THR A 85 -6.81 -9.54 -14.43
CA THR A 85 -7.86 -9.77 -15.45
C THR A 85 -8.58 -11.10 -15.25
N LYS A 86 -7.83 -12.17 -14.88
CA LYS A 86 -8.44 -13.47 -14.56
C LYS A 86 -9.34 -13.36 -13.33
N LYS A 87 -8.92 -12.65 -12.28
CA LYS A 87 -9.72 -12.40 -11.06
C LYS A 87 -10.97 -11.57 -11.36
N TYR A 88 -10.81 -10.49 -12.12
CA TYR A 88 -11.95 -9.66 -12.52
C TYR A 88 -13.00 -10.48 -13.27
N LYS A 89 -12.57 -11.35 -14.19
CA LYS A 89 -13.49 -12.27 -14.88
C LYS A 89 -14.17 -13.27 -13.92
N GLU A 90 -13.43 -13.81 -12.94
CA GLU A 90 -13.94 -14.73 -11.93
C GLU A 90 -15.05 -14.09 -11.07
N TYR A 91 -14.89 -12.82 -10.73
CA TYR A 91 -15.83 -12.07 -9.90
C TYR A 91 -16.84 -11.21 -10.69
N GLY A 92 -16.85 -11.30 -12.02
CA GLY A 92 -17.80 -10.54 -12.85
C GLY A 92 -17.52 -9.03 -12.88
N ILE A 93 -16.29 -8.60 -12.57
CA ILE A 93 -15.88 -7.20 -12.60
C ILE A 93 -15.60 -6.81 -14.06
N THR A 94 -16.24 -5.74 -14.52
CA THR A 94 -16.15 -5.25 -15.92
C THR A 94 -15.15 -4.11 -16.10
N ASP A 95 -14.64 -3.55 -15.02
CA ASP A 95 -13.64 -2.49 -15.06
C ASP A 95 -12.34 -2.96 -15.68
N LYS A 96 -11.57 -2.03 -16.24
CA LYS A 96 -10.22 -2.33 -16.71
C LYS A 96 -9.25 -2.34 -15.55
N PRO A 97 -8.45 -3.42 -15.38
CA PRO A 97 -7.43 -3.46 -14.34
C PRO A 97 -6.31 -2.46 -14.63
N PHE A 98 -5.73 -1.96 -13.57
CA PHE A 98 -4.53 -1.11 -13.63
C PHE A 98 -3.58 -1.45 -12.49
N LEU A 99 -2.37 -0.97 -12.58
CA LEU A 99 -1.32 -1.15 -11.58
C LEU A 99 -0.78 0.20 -11.11
N ILE A 100 -0.29 0.22 -9.90
CA ILE A 100 0.50 1.32 -9.36
C ILE A 100 1.95 0.83 -9.23
N VAL A 101 2.85 1.43 -9.98
CA VAL A 101 4.29 1.23 -9.84
C VAL A 101 4.83 2.34 -8.95
N LYS A 102 5.53 1.97 -7.90
CA LYS A 102 6.06 2.93 -6.92
C LYS A 102 7.43 2.50 -6.41
N ALA A 103 8.28 3.49 -6.11
CA ALA A 103 9.55 3.23 -5.45
C ALA A 103 9.35 2.36 -4.21
N ASP A 104 10.15 1.31 -4.06
CA ASP A 104 10.03 0.36 -2.94
C ASP A 104 10.36 1.00 -1.59
N ALA A 105 11.29 1.95 -1.57
CA ALA A 105 11.59 2.81 -0.42
C ALA A 105 11.02 4.23 -0.59
N GLY A 106 11.07 4.99 0.48
CA GLY A 106 10.67 6.41 0.47
C GLY A 106 9.17 6.65 0.71
N THR A 107 8.83 7.93 0.80
CA THR A 107 7.52 8.44 1.23
C THR A 107 7.04 9.59 0.33
N TYR A 108 5.97 10.28 0.74
CA TYR A 108 5.42 11.50 0.11
C TYR A 108 4.88 11.34 -1.31
N GLY A 109 4.56 10.14 -1.76
CA GLY A 109 3.97 9.95 -3.09
C GLY A 109 4.93 10.24 -4.25
N MET A 110 6.24 10.30 -4.01
CA MET A 110 7.27 10.43 -5.03
C MET A 110 7.58 9.07 -5.65
N GLY A 111 8.01 9.07 -6.91
CA GLY A 111 8.29 7.82 -7.63
C GLY A 111 7.08 6.92 -7.76
N ILE A 112 5.92 7.50 -8.12
CA ILE A 112 4.65 6.77 -8.32
C ILE A 112 4.12 7.06 -9.73
N MET A 113 3.67 6.01 -10.40
CA MET A 113 2.93 6.09 -11.66
C MET A 113 1.83 5.03 -11.73
N THR A 114 0.72 5.38 -12.38
CA THR A 114 -0.34 4.44 -12.77
C THR A 114 0.00 3.82 -14.11
N VAL A 115 -0.27 2.53 -14.28
CA VAL A 115 0.09 1.73 -15.45
C VAL A 115 -1.12 0.88 -15.85
N HIS A 116 -1.55 0.98 -17.11
CA HIS A 116 -2.67 0.23 -17.69
C HIS A 116 -2.17 -0.82 -18.69
N SER A 117 -0.95 -0.69 -19.19
CA SER A 117 -0.32 -1.59 -20.14
C SER A 117 1.20 -1.67 -19.95
N PRO A 118 1.87 -2.71 -20.46
CA PRO A 118 3.34 -2.76 -20.47
C PRO A 118 3.99 -1.59 -21.21
N ASP A 119 3.33 -1.05 -22.21
CA ASP A 119 3.84 0.06 -23.03
C ASP A 119 3.95 1.35 -22.19
N ASP A 120 3.09 1.55 -21.18
CA ASP A 120 3.15 2.71 -20.30
C ASP A 120 4.49 2.83 -19.55
N VAL A 121 5.18 1.69 -19.37
CA VAL A 121 6.52 1.68 -18.77
C VAL A 121 7.60 2.01 -19.80
N LYS A 122 7.43 1.51 -21.04
CA LYS A 122 8.41 1.67 -22.13
C LYS A 122 8.37 3.06 -22.76
N ASP A 123 7.20 3.67 -22.80
CA ASP A 123 6.96 4.95 -23.47
C ASP A 123 7.12 6.19 -22.58
N LEU A 124 7.77 6.02 -21.42
CA LEU A 124 8.02 7.13 -20.51
C LEU A 124 8.86 8.23 -21.16
N ASN A 125 8.32 9.45 -21.19
CA ASN A 125 9.10 10.60 -21.59
C ASN A 125 10.16 10.99 -20.54
N ARG A 126 11.09 11.87 -20.89
CA ARG A 126 12.18 12.29 -20.01
C ARG A 126 11.69 12.84 -18.64
N LYS A 127 10.59 13.62 -18.65
CA LYS A 127 10.02 14.20 -17.43
C LYS A 127 9.46 13.12 -16.50
N GLN A 128 8.78 12.14 -17.08
CA GLN A 128 8.24 10.99 -16.33
C GLN A 128 9.35 10.13 -15.75
N ARG A 129 10.39 9.82 -16.55
CA ARG A 129 11.56 9.07 -16.06
C ARG A 129 12.23 9.77 -14.89
N ASN A 130 12.51 11.08 -15.02
CA ASN A 130 13.09 11.86 -13.94
C ASN A 130 12.23 11.84 -12.67
N LYS A 131 10.89 11.87 -12.82
CA LYS A 131 9.96 11.77 -11.68
C LYS A 131 10.04 10.41 -10.98
N MET A 132 10.28 9.33 -11.74
CA MET A 132 10.37 7.97 -11.22
C MET A 132 11.76 7.64 -10.69
N ALA A 133 12.81 8.28 -11.18
CA ALA A 133 14.19 7.96 -10.87
C ALA A 133 14.62 8.36 -9.45
N VAL A 134 13.94 9.31 -8.82
CA VAL A 134 14.39 9.90 -7.55
C VAL A 134 13.20 10.07 -6.59
N VAL A 135 13.43 9.75 -5.33
CA VAL A 135 12.51 10.05 -4.22
C VAL A 135 13.04 11.21 -3.38
N LYS A 136 12.38 11.48 -2.25
CA LYS A 136 12.78 12.55 -1.32
C LYS A 136 14.26 12.39 -0.92
N ASP A 137 14.91 13.50 -0.71
CA ASP A 137 16.34 13.62 -0.34
C ASP A 137 17.30 13.13 -1.46
N GLY A 138 16.84 13.06 -2.71
CA GLY A 138 17.68 12.73 -3.86
C GLY A 138 18.09 11.26 -3.94
N LEU A 139 17.43 10.37 -3.20
CA LEU A 139 17.72 8.94 -3.25
C LEU A 139 17.25 8.34 -4.58
N GLU A 140 18.16 7.65 -5.26
CA GLU A 140 17.87 6.96 -6.52
C GLU A 140 16.95 5.75 -6.31
N VAL A 141 16.08 5.52 -7.28
CA VAL A 141 15.15 4.40 -7.27
C VAL A 141 15.75 3.26 -8.11
N HIS A 142 16.09 2.18 -7.45
CA HIS A 142 16.59 0.95 -8.08
C HIS A 142 15.63 -0.24 -7.92
N ASP A 143 14.70 -0.12 -7.00
CA ASP A 143 13.70 -1.14 -6.70
C ASP A 143 12.31 -0.54 -6.73
N VAL A 144 11.37 -1.25 -7.34
CA VAL A 144 9.98 -0.83 -7.41
C VAL A 144 9.04 -1.94 -6.95
N LEU A 145 7.98 -1.52 -6.27
CA LEU A 145 6.81 -2.34 -6.01
C LEU A 145 5.78 -2.08 -7.11
N ILE A 146 5.28 -3.16 -7.71
CA ILE A 146 4.17 -3.16 -8.66
C ILE A 146 2.95 -3.69 -7.91
N GLN A 147 1.95 -2.87 -7.72
CA GLN A 147 0.77 -3.20 -6.93
C GLN A 147 -0.49 -3.09 -7.79
N GLU A 148 -1.41 -4.04 -7.63
CA GLU A 148 -2.76 -3.93 -8.18
C GLU A 148 -3.41 -2.61 -7.75
N GLY A 149 -3.93 -1.87 -8.72
CA GLY A 149 -4.72 -0.68 -8.49
C GLY A 149 -6.12 -1.08 -8.03
N VAL A 150 -6.52 -0.60 -6.87
CA VAL A 150 -7.86 -0.84 -6.33
C VAL A 150 -8.62 0.49 -6.35
N PRO A 151 -9.63 0.62 -7.22
CA PRO A 151 -10.45 1.82 -7.24
C PRO A 151 -11.16 2.00 -5.90
N THR A 152 -11.12 3.20 -5.34
CA THR A 152 -11.93 3.49 -4.17
C THR A 152 -13.40 3.62 -4.55
N ILE A 153 -14.27 3.03 -3.72
CA ILE A 153 -15.73 3.21 -3.83
C ILE A 153 -16.21 4.43 -3.03
N GLU A 154 -15.32 4.99 -2.21
CA GLU A 154 -15.67 6.09 -1.33
C GLU A 154 -15.76 7.40 -2.10
N LYS A 155 -16.84 8.13 -1.82
CA LYS A 155 -17.05 9.48 -2.32
C LYS A 155 -17.56 10.36 -1.19
N LEU A 156 -17.03 11.56 -1.10
CA LEU A 156 -17.54 12.63 -0.26
C LEU A 156 -17.79 13.87 -1.13
N HIS A 157 -18.99 14.46 -0.99
CA HIS A 157 -19.38 15.64 -1.79
C HIS A 157 -19.10 15.46 -3.29
N ASP A 158 -19.43 14.27 -3.83
CA ASP A 158 -19.20 13.84 -5.21
C ASP A 158 -17.70 13.73 -5.64
N SER A 159 -16.79 14.00 -4.74
CA SER A 159 -15.35 13.88 -4.97
C SER A 159 -14.83 12.50 -4.57
N THR A 160 -13.82 12.03 -5.29
CA THR A 160 -13.11 10.78 -4.94
C THR A 160 -12.46 10.90 -3.57
N ALA A 161 -12.69 9.91 -2.73
CA ALA A 161 -12.16 9.86 -1.37
C ALA A 161 -11.48 8.51 -1.08
N GLU A 162 -10.49 8.51 -0.21
CA GLU A 162 -9.88 7.30 0.33
C GLU A 162 -9.83 7.34 1.85
N PRO A 163 -10.17 6.22 2.53
CA PRO A 163 -10.13 6.15 3.97
C PRO A 163 -8.69 6.01 4.47
N VAL A 164 -8.35 6.77 5.49
CA VAL A 164 -7.11 6.64 6.26
C VAL A 164 -7.49 6.29 7.70
N VAL A 165 -7.02 5.14 8.17
CA VAL A 165 -7.33 4.63 9.50
C VAL A 165 -6.10 4.71 10.38
N TYR A 166 -6.23 5.32 11.55
CA TYR A 166 -5.23 5.32 12.59
C TYR A 166 -5.40 4.15 13.54
N MET A 167 -4.30 3.49 13.82
CA MET A 167 -4.25 2.37 14.75
C MET A 167 -3.20 2.60 15.82
N ILE A 168 -3.52 2.22 17.05
CA ILE A 168 -2.55 2.05 18.14
C ILE A 168 -2.66 0.61 18.59
N ASP A 169 -1.61 -0.17 18.41
CA ASP A 169 -1.65 -1.62 18.56
C ASP A 169 -2.80 -2.19 17.68
N ARG A 170 -3.65 -3.05 18.19
CA ARG A 170 -4.82 -3.64 17.51
C ARG A 170 -6.08 -2.77 17.50
N TYR A 171 -6.01 -1.58 18.09
CA TYR A 171 -7.18 -0.72 18.25
C TYR A 171 -7.23 0.34 17.15
N VAL A 172 -8.38 0.46 16.51
CA VAL A 172 -8.69 1.61 15.66
C VAL A 172 -9.00 2.80 16.58
N VAL A 173 -8.20 3.84 16.50
CA VAL A 173 -8.30 5.02 17.36
C VAL A 173 -8.86 6.24 16.65
N GLY A 174 -8.97 6.18 15.33
CA GLY A 174 -9.53 7.27 14.53
C GLY A 174 -9.29 7.08 13.05
N GLY A 175 -9.68 8.06 12.27
CA GLY A 175 -9.46 8.11 10.84
C GLY A 175 -10.02 9.36 10.19
N PHE A 176 -9.65 9.52 8.93
CA PHE A 176 -10.14 10.60 8.10
C PHE A 176 -10.26 10.13 6.65
N TYR A 177 -11.03 10.87 5.86
CA TYR A 177 -11.00 10.75 4.41
C TYR A 177 -9.99 11.72 3.82
N ARG A 178 -9.14 11.21 2.92
CA ARG A 178 -8.39 12.04 2.00
C ARG A 178 -9.23 12.22 0.74
N ILE A 179 -9.48 13.46 0.36
CA ILE A 179 -10.39 13.81 -0.73
C ILE A 179 -9.62 14.65 -1.73
N ASN A 180 -9.82 14.36 -3.01
CA ASN A 180 -9.29 15.18 -4.09
C ASN A 180 -10.28 15.22 -5.26
N GLY A 181 -10.97 16.33 -5.41
CA GLY A 181 -11.98 16.51 -6.45
C GLY A 181 -11.43 16.64 -7.87
N GLU A 182 -10.11 16.83 -8.01
CA GLU A 182 -9.42 16.94 -9.31
C GLU A 182 -8.85 15.58 -9.78
N ARG A 183 -9.06 14.50 -8.99
CA ARG A 183 -8.49 13.18 -9.24
C ARG A 183 -9.54 12.10 -9.44
N GLY A 184 -9.25 11.20 -10.37
CA GLY A 184 -10.04 10.02 -10.62
C GLY A 184 -9.80 8.90 -9.58
N VAL A 185 -10.56 7.82 -9.70
CA VAL A 185 -10.48 6.64 -8.81
C VAL A 185 -9.19 5.83 -8.97
N ASP A 186 -8.49 6.00 -10.07
CA ASP A 186 -7.24 5.33 -10.45
C ASP A 186 -5.99 6.24 -10.27
N GLU A 187 -6.19 7.45 -9.75
CA GLU A 187 -5.13 8.42 -9.54
C GLU A 187 -4.70 8.52 -8.07
N ASN A 188 -3.50 9.05 -7.86
CA ASN A 188 -2.99 9.31 -6.52
C ASN A 188 -3.67 10.55 -5.90
N LEU A 189 -4.54 10.33 -4.92
CA LEU A 189 -5.22 11.41 -4.19
C LEU A 189 -4.27 12.22 -3.29
N ASN A 190 -3.11 11.67 -2.93
CA ASN A 190 -2.09 12.37 -2.15
C ASN A 190 -1.29 13.34 -3.05
N SER A 191 -1.95 14.37 -3.52
CA SER A 191 -1.41 15.36 -4.47
C SER A 191 -1.98 16.75 -4.17
N ALA A 192 -1.50 17.76 -4.87
CA ALA A 192 -2.02 19.13 -4.75
C ALA A 192 -3.55 19.15 -4.93
N GLY A 193 -4.25 19.97 -4.17
CA GLY A 193 -5.72 20.05 -4.15
C GLY A 193 -6.40 19.09 -3.17
N MET A 194 -5.67 18.18 -2.52
CA MET A 194 -6.24 17.30 -1.50
C MET A 194 -6.65 18.08 -0.25
N HIS A 195 -7.71 17.62 0.39
CA HIS A 195 -8.13 18.05 1.72
C HIS A 195 -8.58 16.84 2.54
N PHE A 196 -8.88 17.06 3.82
CA PHE A 196 -9.18 16.00 4.76
C PHE A 196 -10.50 16.26 5.46
N GLU A 197 -11.30 15.20 5.63
CA GLU A 197 -12.53 15.24 6.43
C GLU A 197 -12.54 14.07 7.42
N THR A 198 -13.12 14.31 8.61
CA THR A 198 -13.20 13.30 9.66
C THR A 198 -14.02 12.10 9.21
N MET A 199 -13.52 10.90 9.42
CA MET A 199 -14.24 9.66 9.22
C MET A 199 -15.07 9.36 10.48
N PRO A 200 -16.39 9.21 10.40
CA PRO A 200 -17.20 8.84 11.55
C PRO A 200 -17.02 7.35 11.86
N PHE A 201 -16.50 7.04 13.04
CA PHE A 201 -16.49 5.68 13.57
C PHE A 201 -17.68 5.49 14.49
N ILE A 202 -18.53 4.51 14.20
CA ILE A 202 -19.62 4.11 15.10
C ILE A 202 -19.02 3.26 16.20
N LYS A 203 -19.17 3.68 17.45
CA LYS A 203 -18.75 2.88 18.60
C LYS A 203 -19.55 1.56 18.66
N GLU A 204 -18.88 0.50 19.05
CA GLU A 204 -19.50 -0.83 19.13
C GLU A 204 -20.73 -0.86 20.05
N SER A 205 -20.71 -0.04 21.12
CA SER A 205 -21.81 0.15 22.08
C SER A 205 -23.04 0.85 21.52
N GLU A 206 -22.94 1.50 20.37
CA GLU A 206 -24.05 2.22 19.71
C GLU A 206 -24.77 1.36 18.66
N ARG A 207 -24.33 0.10 18.49
CA ARG A 207 -25.00 -0.86 17.62
C ARG A 207 -26.31 -1.32 18.25
N ARG A 208 -27.42 -0.93 17.67
CA ARG A 208 -28.71 -1.56 17.98
C ARG A 208 -28.75 -2.94 17.31
N ALA A 209 -29.48 -3.88 17.93
CA ALA A 209 -29.69 -5.21 17.36
C ALA A 209 -30.29 -5.16 15.95
N ASP A 210 -31.01 -4.11 15.62
CA ASP A 210 -31.66 -3.82 14.34
C ASP A 210 -30.66 -3.32 13.28
N ASP A 211 -29.49 -2.82 13.69
CA ASP A 211 -28.36 -2.47 12.82
C ASP A 211 -27.58 -3.72 12.35
N LEU A 212 -28.09 -4.91 12.68
CA LEU A 212 -27.61 -6.20 12.12
C LEU A 212 -27.91 -6.37 10.62
N GLY A 213 -28.45 -5.39 9.97
CA GLY A 213 -28.19 -5.13 8.57
C GLY A 213 -26.69 -4.90 8.39
N LEU A 214 -25.94 -5.97 8.60
CA LEU A 214 -24.46 -6.08 8.55
C LEU A 214 -23.83 -5.50 7.28
N LEU A 215 -24.63 -5.18 6.31
CA LEU A 215 -24.28 -4.55 5.05
C LEU A 215 -23.99 -3.04 5.16
N HIS A 216 -24.21 -2.41 6.30
CA HIS A 216 -24.18 -0.95 6.38
C HIS A 216 -23.01 -0.37 7.19
N ASN A 217 -22.25 -1.17 7.95
CA ASN A 217 -21.04 -0.66 8.59
C ASN A 217 -19.82 -0.87 7.67
N ARG A 218 -19.72 -0.06 6.63
CA ARG A 218 -18.59 -0.03 5.69
C ARG A 218 -17.22 0.21 6.37
N PHE A 219 -17.20 0.69 7.61
CA PHE A 219 -15.97 0.92 8.37
C PHE A 219 -15.44 -0.36 9.04
N TYR A 220 -16.28 -1.38 9.21
CA TYR A 220 -15.86 -2.64 9.81
C TYR A 220 -14.73 -3.34 9.03
N PRO A 221 -14.83 -3.50 7.69
CA PRO A 221 -13.75 -4.05 6.89
C PRO A 221 -12.43 -3.30 7.03
N TYR A 222 -12.46 -1.97 7.15
CA TYR A 222 -11.25 -1.16 7.34
C TYR A 222 -10.53 -1.52 8.66
N GLY A 223 -11.29 -1.74 9.75
CA GLY A 223 -10.74 -2.18 11.01
C GLY A 223 -10.16 -3.60 10.96
N VAL A 224 -10.78 -4.50 10.21
CA VAL A 224 -10.27 -5.88 9.99
C VAL A 224 -8.95 -5.81 9.21
N VAL A 225 -8.95 -5.16 8.04
CA VAL A 225 -7.74 -5.01 7.21
C VAL A 225 -6.63 -4.28 7.98
N GLY A 226 -6.97 -3.25 8.75
CA GLY A 226 -6.02 -2.54 9.60
C GLY A 226 -5.33 -3.46 10.62
N ARG A 227 -6.08 -4.34 11.29
CA ARG A 227 -5.51 -5.32 12.24
C ARG A 227 -4.60 -6.34 11.55
N LEU A 228 -4.98 -6.82 10.37
CA LEU A 228 -4.13 -7.71 9.58
C LEU A 228 -2.84 -7.01 9.14
N ALA A 229 -2.93 -5.73 8.76
CA ALA A 229 -1.77 -4.92 8.40
C ALA A 229 -0.84 -4.67 9.60
N MET A 230 -1.39 -4.46 10.81
CA MET A 230 -0.61 -4.32 12.04
C MET A 230 0.12 -5.63 12.39
N LEU A 231 -0.56 -6.78 12.27
CA LEU A 231 0.08 -8.08 12.45
C LEU A 231 1.21 -8.30 11.43
N ALA A 232 0.97 -7.95 10.17
CA ALA A 232 1.98 -8.02 9.12
C ALA A 232 3.18 -7.10 9.42
N ALA A 233 2.93 -5.89 9.95
CA ALA A 233 3.99 -4.97 10.36
C ALA A 233 4.82 -5.53 11.52
N SER A 234 4.21 -6.21 12.49
CA SER A 234 4.95 -6.89 13.57
C SER A 234 5.87 -7.99 13.03
N LEU A 235 5.36 -8.83 12.13
CA LEU A 235 6.16 -9.87 11.49
C LEU A 235 7.27 -9.30 10.59
N GLU A 236 7.01 -8.16 9.95
CA GLU A 236 8.02 -7.44 9.17
C GLU A 236 9.14 -6.94 10.09
N LEU A 237 8.80 -6.30 11.22
CA LEU A 237 9.76 -5.79 12.18
C LEU A 237 10.68 -6.90 12.71
N GLU A 238 10.09 -8.03 13.08
CA GLU A 238 10.81 -9.20 13.55
C GLU A 238 11.79 -9.73 12.50
N LYS A 239 11.33 -9.93 11.26
CA LYS A 239 12.16 -10.45 10.15
C LYS A 239 13.28 -9.51 9.72
N THR A 240 13.12 -8.21 9.94
CA THR A 240 14.11 -7.20 9.52
C THR A 240 14.99 -6.71 10.67
N ASP A 241 14.79 -7.22 11.89
CA ASP A 241 15.64 -6.89 13.02
C ASP A 241 17.07 -7.40 12.75
N PRO A 242 18.08 -6.54 12.80
CA PRO A 242 19.47 -6.93 12.59
C PRO A 242 20.03 -7.79 13.73
N ASN A 243 19.36 -7.84 14.88
CA ASN A 243 19.76 -8.67 16.01
C ASN A 243 19.05 -10.03 15.94
N PRO A 244 19.79 -11.15 15.66
CA PRO A 244 19.17 -12.47 15.55
C PRO A 244 18.45 -12.97 16.80
N GLU A 245 18.84 -12.47 17.99
CA GLU A 245 18.21 -12.85 19.26
C GLU A 245 16.76 -12.32 19.38
N ASN A 246 16.42 -11.30 18.63
CA ASN A 246 15.08 -10.72 18.57
C ASN A 246 14.20 -11.37 17.50
N GLN A 247 14.76 -12.21 16.65
CA GLN A 247 14.03 -12.94 15.61
C GLN A 247 13.45 -14.22 16.22
N ILE A 248 12.16 -14.22 16.49
CA ILE A 248 11.44 -15.42 16.95
C ILE A 248 11.22 -16.32 15.73
N GLY A 249 11.68 -17.57 15.81
CA GLY A 249 11.61 -18.57 14.75
C GLY A 249 10.21 -19.12 14.45
#